data_2ef9a32f4c8d3ad2acb8ab3f7d7ab6ee
#
_entry.id   2ef9a32f4c8d3ad2acb8ab3f7d7ab6ee
#
_cell.length_a   1.000
_cell.length_b   1.000
_cell.length_c   1.000
_cell.angle_alpha   90.00
_cell.angle_beta   90.00
_cell.angle_gamma   90.00
#
_symmetry.space_group_name_H-M   'P 1'
#
loop_
_entity.id
_entity.type
_entity.pdbx_description
1 polymer ?
#
loop_
_entity_poly.entity_id
_entity_poly.type
_entity_poly.pdbx_seq_one_letter_code
_entity_poly.pdbx_strand_id
1 'polypeptide(L)'
;MLCVRAPGRVNLIGEHTDYNDGYVLPVAISLETRLYAQPRADALCQIYSETLDAQHTLNLADIPPPEQLPDGFIRYVAGVAAMLQQHTGRTLTGVDATLCSQLPLGAGLSSSAALEAAFAVLWDALDDLRLERLTLAQLCQQAEHRYAGVRCGLMDQAASLLCQAGRALFLDTRTQATQHIPLPPDWAIVVADTGKPRALAESDYNLRRAQCEQAVVALESVLGESVVALRDVSPEQGALYLLLVDEPARRRARHVIGENARVLAFLTALRHADSAQVRALMLASHASLREDYEVSCAELDAMVEACLQAGAIGARMTGAGFGGACVALVERAQLERFLADEIGRESCRERV
;
A
#
# COMPACT_ATOMS: atom_id res chain seq x y z
N MET A 1 -14.12 -24.49 11.57
CA MET A 1 -14.09 -23.40 10.58
C MET A 1 -13.34 -22.23 11.18
N LEU A 2 -12.34 -21.71 10.50
CA LEU A 2 -11.57 -20.54 10.87
C LEU A 2 -12.07 -19.33 10.06
N CYS A 3 -12.03 -18.14 10.66
CA CYS A 3 -12.28 -16.88 9.95
C CYS A 3 -11.05 -15.97 10.15
N VAL A 4 -10.41 -15.61 9.05
CA VAL A 4 -9.32 -14.64 9.03
C VAL A 4 -9.81 -13.36 8.41
N ARG A 5 -9.41 -12.22 8.99
CA ARG A 5 -9.74 -10.88 8.52
C ARG A 5 -8.44 -10.12 8.26
N ALA A 6 -8.31 -9.55 7.09
CA ALA A 6 -7.17 -8.75 6.69
C ALA A 6 -7.65 -7.41 6.10
N PRO A 7 -7.32 -6.28 6.73
CA PRO A 7 -7.77 -4.98 6.28
C PRO A 7 -7.04 -4.51 5.03
N GLY A 8 -7.73 -3.68 4.24
CA GLY A 8 -7.06 -2.80 3.32
C GLY A 8 -6.37 -1.64 4.03
N ARG A 9 -5.74 -0.75 3.23
CA ARG A 9 -5.02 0.41 3.78
C ARG A 9 -5.23 1.65 2.93
N VAL A 10 -5.04 2.81 3.54
CA VAL A 10 -4.63 4.05 2.89
C VAL A 10 -3.27 4.48 3.42
N ASN A 11 -2.55 5.29 2.67
CA ASN A 11 -1.29 5.87 3.14
C ASN A 11 -1.48 7.37 3.34
N LEU A 12 -1.24 7.86 4.56
CA LEU A 12 -1.40 9.29 4.88
C LEU A 12 -0.38 10.15 4.18
N ILE A 13 0.87 9.66 4.04
CA ILE A 13 1.98 10.31 3.36
C ILE A 13 3.12 9.31 3.13
N GLY A 14 3.98 9.54 2.12
CA GLY A 14 5.10 8.65 1.80
C GLY A 14 4.78 7.73 0.63
N GLU A 15 4.08 8.23 -0.41
CA GLU A 15 3.84 7.44 -1.61
C GLU A 15 5.10 7.28 -2.45
N HIS A 16 5.30 6.08 -2.99
CA HIS A 16 6.44 5.71 -3.83
C HIS A 16 7.82 5.81 -3.15
N THR A 17 7.87 5.85 -1.83
CA THR A 17 9.12 5.85 -1.06
C THR A 17 9.53 4.46 -0.60
N ASP A 18 8.61 3.51 -0.46
CA ASP A 18 8.83 2.19 0.12
C ASP A 18 9.76 1.27 -0.69
N TYR A 19 9.79 1.38 -2.00
CA TYR A 19 10.76 0.69 -2.86
C TYR A 19 12.03 1.53 -3.15
N ASN A 20 12.16 2.67 -2.46
CA ASN A 20 13.33 3.55 -2.45
C ASN A 20 13.97 3.61 -1.06
N ASP A 21 13.77 2.57 -0.24
CA ASP A 21 14.25 2.47 1.14
C ASP A 21 13.73 3.59 2.07
N GLY A 22 12.64 4.24 1.71
CA GLY A 22 12.13 5.44 2.36
C GLY A 22 11.21 5.16 3.55
N TYR A 23 10.43 6.18 3.89
CA TYR A 23 9.46 6.17 4.99
C TYR A 23 8.04 6.20 4.47
N VAL A 24 7.15 5.45 5.12
CA VAL A 24 5.71 5.44 4.84
C VAL A 24 4.90 5.56 6.12
N LEU A 25 3.66 6.03 5.99
CA LEU A 25 2.75 6.20 7.13
C LEU A 25 1.33 5.68 6.81
N PRO A 26 1.16 4.38 6.53
CA PRO A 26 -0.15 3.81 6.26
C PRO A 26 -1.02 3.67 7.51
N VAL A 27 -2.33 3.57 7.25
CA VAL A 27 -3.37 3.27 8.23
C VAL A 27 -4.25 2.15 7.66
N ALA A 28 -4.58 1.14 8.48
CA ALA A 28 -5.59 0.16 8.11
C ALA A 28 -6.97 0.81 8.07
N ILE A 29 -7.77 0.40 7.10
CA ILE A 29 -9.17 0.84 6.95
C ILE A 29 -10.13 -0.23 7.44
N SER A 30 -11.42 0.10 7.62
CA SER A 30 -12.44 -0.84 8.07
C SER A 30 -12.90 -1.81 7.00
N LEU A 31 -12.69 -1.50 5.72
CA LEU A 31 -12.89 -2.45 4.63
C LEU A 31 -11.82 -3.54 4.66
N GLU A 32 -12.26 -4.77 4.54
CA GLU A 32 -11.38 -5.93 4.73
C GLU A 32 -11.69 -7.08 3.78
N THR A 33 -10.73 -7.92 3.60
CA THR A 33 -10.88 -9.25 3.03
C THR A 33 -11.12 -10.26 4.16
N ARG A 34 -12.19 -11.05 4.04
CA ARG A 34 -12.54 -12.15 4.95
C ARG A 34 -12.31 -13.48 4.26
N LEU A 35 -11.65 -14.37 4.96
CA LEU A 35 -11.37 -15.73 4.51
C LEU A 35 -11.95 -16.72 5.52
N TYR A 36 -12.94 -17.49 5.10
CA TYR A 36 -13.53 -18.58 5.87
C TYR A 36 -12.92 -19.87 5.37
N ALA A 37 -12.28 -20.65 6.25
CA ALA A 37 -11.57 -21.86 5.85
C ALA A 37 -11.84 -23.04 6.76
N GLN A 38 -11.84 -24.23 6.16
CA GLN A 38 -11.85 -25.52 6.86
C GLN A 38 -10.62 -26.33 6.41
N PRO A 39 -9.87 -26.93 7.34
CA PRO A 39 -8.75 -27.78 6.98
C PRO A 39 -9.21 -29.07 6.31
N ARG A 40 -8.41 -29.54 5.36
CA ARG A 40 -8.61 -30.79 4.62
C ARG A 40 -7.56 -31.83 5.04
N ALA A 41 -7.87 -33.09 4.78
CA ALA A 41 -6.93 -34.19 5.02
C ALA A 41 -5.91 -34.39 3.87
N ASP A 42 -6.16 -33.76 2.70
CA ASP A 42 -5.28 -33.76 1.54
C ASP A 42 -4.53 -32.41 1.39
N ALA A 43 -3.62 -32.32 0.45
CA ALA A 43 -2.86 -31.10 0.18
C ALA A 43 -3.55 -30.16 -0.84
N LEU A 44 -4.87 -30.23 -0.99
CA LEU A 44 -5.60 -29.36 -1.93
C LEU A 44 -6.07 -28.09 -1.22
N CYS A 45 -5.85 -26.94 -1.86
CA CYS A 45 -6.45 -25.68 -1.49
C CYS A 45 -7.55 -25.36 -2.52
N GLN A 46 -8.81 -25.55 -2.13
CA GLN A 46 -9.97 -25.20 -2.94
C GLN A 46 -10.50 -23.85 -2.48
N ILE A 47 -10.60 -22.90 -3.41
CA ILE A 47 -10.93 -21.51 -3.07
C ILE A 47 -12.11 -21.08 -3.95
N TYR A 48 -13.15 -20.60 -3.31
CA TYR A 48 -14.25 -19.88 -3.97
C TYR A 48 -14.23 -18.41 -3.56
N SER A 49 -14.18 -17.51 -4.52
CA SER A 49 -14.29 -16.07 -4.30
C SER A 49 -15.73 -15.63 -4.58
N GLU A 50 -16.45 -15.23 -3.53
CA GLU A 50 -17.80 -14.66 -3.68
C GLU A 50 -17.77 -13.33 -4.46
N THR A 51 -16.73 -12.52 -4.25
CA THR A 51 -16.59 -11.20 -4.89
C THR A 51 -16.39 -11.29 -6.40
N LEU A 52 -15.69 -12.33 -6.87
CA LEU A 52 -15.35 -12.53 -8.29
C LEU A 52 -16.20 -13.62 -8.95
N ASP A 53 -17.03 -14.33 -8.18
CA ASP A 53 -17.76 -15.54 -8.61
C ASP A 53 -16.81 -16.52 -9.35
N ALA A 54 -15.67 -16.80 -8.75
CA ALA A 54 -14.61 -17.60 -9.36
C ALA A 54 -14.09 -18.66 -8.38
N GLN A 55 -13.82 -19.86 -8.91
CA GLN A 55 -13.29 -20.98 -8.14
C GLN A 55 -11.95 -21.44 -8.71
N HIS A 56 -11.02 -21.75 -7.81
CA HIS A 56 -9.72 -22.33 -8.16
C HIS A 56 -9.36 -23.46 -7.20
N THR A 57 -8.56 -24.40 -7.70
CA THR A 57 -7.94 -25.46 -6.89
C THR A 57 -6.43 -25.42 -7.10
N LEU A 58 -5.69 -25.36 -6.00
CA LEU A 58 -4.24 -25.40 -5.97
C LEU A 58 -3.77 -26.67 -5.23
N ASN A 59 -2.86 -27.41 -5.83
CA ASN A 59 -2.19 -28.53 -5.14
C ASN A 59 -0.98 -28.00 -4.37
N LEU A 60 -1.06 -27.96 -3.04
CA LEU A 60 0.01 -27.47 -2.18
C LEU A 60 1.22 -28.42 -2.12
N ALA A 61 1.08 -29.68 -2.53
CA ALA A 61 2.22 -30.60 -2.65
C ALA A 61 3.06 -30.35 -3.92
N ASP A 62 2.48 -29.67 -4.92
CA ASP A 62 3.13 -29.36 -6.19
C ASP A 62 2.55 -28.02 -6.73
N ILE A 63 3.05 -26.91 -6.18
CA ILE A 63 2.59 -25.57 -6.55
C ILE A 63 3.19 -25.20 -7.92
N PRO A 64 2.33 -24.93 -8.93
CA PRO A 64 2.82 -24.57 -10.25
C PRO A 64 3.59 -23.24 -10.25
N PRO A 65 4.57 -23.05 -11.15
CA PRO A 65 5.18 -21.76 -11.35
C PRO A 65 4.17 -20.75 -11.94
N PRO A 66 4.39 -19.44 -11.81
CA PRO A 66 3.41 -18.41 -12.18
C PRO A 66 2.94 -18.47 -13.63
N GLU A 67 3.79 -18.93 -14.55
CA GLU A 67 3.48 -19.03 -15.99
C GLU A 67 2.44 -20.12 -16.30
N GLN A 68 2.25 -21.08 -15.42
CA GLN A 68 1.26 -22.16 -15.54
C GLN A 68 -0.04 -21.84 -14.80
N LEU A 69 -0.10 -20.74 -14.05
CA LEU A 69 -1.29 -20.30 -13.36
C LEU A 69 -2.09 -19.29 -14.22
N PRO A 70 -3.43 -19.34 -14.18
CA PRO A 70 -4.24 -18.31 -14.81
C PRO A 70 -3.96 -16.94 -14.17
N ASP A 71 -4.23 -15.89 -14.92
CA ASP A 71 -4.21 -14.53 -14.36
C ASP A 71 -5.29 -14.36 -13.27
N GLY A 72 -5.03 -13.50 -12.31
CA GLY A 72 -5.97 -13.18 -11.25
C GLY A 72 -5.52 -13.59 -9.85
N PHE A 73 -6.48 -13.64 -8.94
CA PHE A 73 -6.19 -13.78 -7.50
C PHE A 73 -5.46 -15.06 -7.11
N ILE A 74 -5.57 -16.12 -7.91
CA ILE A 74 -4.91 -17.40 -7.60
C ILE A 74 -3.37 -17.28 -7.60
N ARG A 75 -2.78 -16.39 -8.40
CA ARG A 75 -1.34 -16.14 -8.39
C ARG A 75 -0.84 -15.64 -7.05
N TYR A 76 -1.59 -14.73 -6.43
CA TYR A 76 -1.24 -14.22 -5.08
C TYR A 76 -1.30 -15.33 -4.04
N VAL A 77 -2.35 -16.16 -4.06
CA VAL A 77 -2.49 -17.28 -3.13
C VAL A 77 -1.40 -18.32 -3.32
N ALA A 78 -1.12 -18.72 -4.56
CA ALA A 78 -0.06 -19.66 -4.90
C ALA A 78 1.32 -19.12 -4.49
N GLY A 79 1.54 -17.82 -4.72
CA GLY A 79 2.76 -17.14 -4.29
C GLY A 79 2.97 -17.18 -2.79
N VAL A 80 1.95 -16.84 -2.01
CA VAL A 80 2.01 -16.91 -0.53
C VAL A 80 2.29 -18.33 -0.06
N ALA A 81 1.59 -19.33 -0.60
CA ALA A 81 1.82 -20.73 -0.25
C ALA A 81 3.25 -21.16 -0.58
N ALA A 82 3.75 -20.83 -1.77
CA ALA A 82 5.12 -21.17 -2.20
C ALA A 82 6.18 -20.52 -1.29
N MET A 83 6.01 -19.22 -0.95
CA MET A 83 6.95 -18.51 -0.09
C MET A 83 6.97 -19.06 1.35
N LEU A 84 5.79 -19.35 1.90
CA LEU A 84 5.69 -19.99 3.23
C LEU A 84 6.33 -21.37 3.26
N GLN A 85 6.08 -22.21 2.24
CA GLN A 85 6.71 -23.53 2.14
C GLN A 85 8.22 -23.45 1.95
N GLN A 86 8.70 -22.53 1.12
CA GLN A 86 10.12 -22.30 0.93
C GLN A 86 10.80 -21.86 2.24
N HIS A 87 10.15 -20.99 3.01
CA HIS A 87 10.68 -20.48 4.27
C HIS A 87 10.70 -21.54 5.37
N THR A 88 9.65 -22.34 5.46
CA THR A 88 9.46 -23.30 6.58
C THR A 88 9.98 -24.70 6.28
N GLY A 89 10.19 -25.05 5.00
CA GLY A 89 10.50 -26.41 4.57
C GLY A 89 9.34 -27.42 4.75
N ARG A 90 8.10 -26.92 4.95
CA ARG A 90 6.92 -27.75 5.25
C ARG A 90 5.87 -27.60 4.16
N THR A 91 5.20 -28.68 3.80
CA THR A 91 3.96 -28.61 3.00
C THR A 91 2.83 -28.06 3.90
N LEU A 92 2.10 -27.08 3.40
CA LEU A 92 1.00 -26.47 4.12
C LEU A 92 -0.25 -27.35 4.12
N THR A 93 -1.07 -27.20 5.16
CA THR A 93 -2.36 -27.90 5.28
C THR A 93 -3.32 -27.44 4.17
N GLY A 94 -3.93 -28.42 3.47
CA GLY A 94 -5.00 -28.16 2.50
C GLY A 94 -6.23 -27.55 3.16
N VAL A 95 -6.96 -26.76 2.38
CA VAL A 95 -8.14 -26.04 2.89
C VAL A 95 -9.26 -25.96 1.85
N ASP A 96 -10.50 -26.00 2.33
CA ASP A 96 -11.67 -25.47 1.61
C ASP A 96 -11.91 -24.05 2.11
N ALA A 97 -11.81 -23.06 1.23
CA ALA A 97 -11.82 -21.65 1.58
C ALA A 97 -12.85 -20.86 0.77
N THR A 98 -13.60 -19.99 1.47
CA THR A 98 -14.46 -18.98 0.85
C THR A 98 -13.88 -17.60 1.12
N LEU A 99 -13.65 -16.85 0.06
CA LEU A 99 -13.09 -15.50 0.08
C LEU A 99 -14.20 -14.48 -0.20
N CYS A 100 -14.35 -13.51 0.70
CA CYS A 100 -15.27 -12.39 0.57
C CYS A 100 -14.49 -11.09 0.81
N SER A 101 -14.44 -10.17 -0.15
CA SER A 101 -13.74 -8.89 -0.01
C SER A 101 -14.71 -7.72 -0.10
N GLN A 102 -14.60 -6.80 0.86
CA GLN A 102 -15.31 -5.52 0.83
C GLN A 102 -14.48 -4.45 0.09
N LEU A 103 -13.21 -4.74 -0.18
CA LEU A 103 -12.30 -3.82 -0.87
C LEU A 103 -12.68 -3.69 -2.34
N PRO A 104 -12.98 -2.49 -2.85
CA PRO A 104 -13.28 -2.30 -4.26
C PRO A 104 -12.04 -2.60 -5.11
N LEU A 105 -12.25 -3.37 -6.17
CA LEU A 105 -11.17 -3.75 -7.08
C LEU A 105 -10.66 -2.54 -7.85
N GLY A 106 -9.35 -2.38 -7.91
CA GLY A 106 -8.73 -1.29 -8.64
C GLY A 106 -8.78 0.09 -7.97
N ALA A 107 -9.41 0.24 -6.80
CA ALA A 107 -9.48 1.51 -6.06
C ALA A 107 -8.16 1.90 -5.35
N GLY A 108 -7.17 1.01 -5.35
CA GLY A 108 -5.87 1.31 -4.73
C GLY A 108 -5.82 1.17 -3.22
N LEU A 109 -6.71 0.41 -2.65
CA LEU A 109 -6.82 0.18 -1.22
C LEU A 109 -6.13 -1.13 -0.77
N SER A 110 -5.19 -1.66 -1.58
CA SER A 110 -4.38 -2.85 -1.31
C SER A 110 -5.17 -4.14 -1.14
N SER A 111 -6.10 -4.40 -2.05
CA SER A 111 -6.87 -5.66 -2.04
C SER A 111 -5.99 -6.90 -2.25
N SER A 112 -4.91 -6.81 -3.03
CA SER A 112 -3.92 -7.88 -3.21
C SER A 112 -3.21 -8.21 -1.89
N ALA A 113 -2.65 -7.21 -1.22
CA ALA A 113 -1.95 -7.40 0.05
C ALA A 113 -2.87 -7.90 1.17
N ALA A 114 -4.14 -7.46 1.20
CA ALA A 114 -5.13 -7.98 2.13
C ALA A 114 -5.45 -9.47 1.86
N LEU A 115 -5.54 -9.87 0.59
CA LEU A 115 -5.68 -11.27 0.20
C LEU A 115 -4.47 -12.10 0.63
N GLU A 116 -3.26 -11.65 0.31
CA GLU A 116 -2.01 -12.30 0.70
C GLU A 116 -1.90 -12.45 2.21
N ALA A 117 -2.16 -11.37 2.96
CA ALA A 117 -2.14 -11.36 4.41
C ALA A 117 -3.17 -12.34 5.00
N ALA A 118 -4.37 -12.43 4.42
CA ALA A 118 -5.40 -13.37 4.89
C ALA A 118 -4.93 -14.82 4.78
N PHE A 119 -4.36 -15.23 3.64
CA PHE A 119 -3.85 -16.58 3.45
C PHE A 119 -2.58 -16.84 4.27
N ALA A 120 -1.68 -15.88 4.39
CA ALA A 120 -0.48 -16.01 5.21
C ALA A 120 -0.84 -16.26 6.69
N VAL A 121 -1.79 -15.49 7.23
CA VAL A 121 -2.27 -15.66 8.62
C VAL A 121 -3.04 -16.95 8.78
N LEU A 122 -3.81 -17.39 7.78
CA LEU A 122 -4.53 -18.66 7.81
C LEU A 122 -3.55 -19.83 8.01
N TRP A 123 -2.53 -19.94 7.14
CA TRP A 123 -1.56 -21.04 7.21
C TRP A 123 -0.63 -20.93 8.42
N ASP A 124 -0.26 -19.70 8.81
CA ASP A 124 0.48 -19.50 10.07
C ASP A 124 -0.26 -20.12 11.27
N ALA A 125 -1.58 -19.90 11.35
CA ALA A 125 -2.42 -20.42 12.42
C ALA A 125 -2.72 -21.92 12.29
N LEU A 126 -2.97 -22.43 11.06
CA LEU A 126 -3.32 -23.83 10.83
C LEU A 126 -2.14 -24.78 11.10
N ASP A 127 -0.95 -24.37 10.65
CA ASP A 127 0.26 -25.19 10.68
C ASP A 127 1.16 -24.87 11.88
N ASP A 128 0.69 -24.00 12.81
CA ASP A 128 1.44 -23.54 14.00
C ASP A 128 2.87 -23.09 13.61
N LEU A 129 2.96 -22.24 12.57
CA LEU A 129 4.25 -21.78 12.05
C LEU A 129 4.91 -20.76 12.98
N ARG A 130 4.11 -19.98 13.71
CA ARG A 130 4.55 -18.98 14.71
C ARG A 130 5.49 -17.92 14.12
N LEU A 131 5.22 -17.49 12.91
CA LEU A 131 6.01 -16.46 12.25
C LEU A 131 5.65 -15.07 12.77
N GLU A 132 6.65 -14.22 12.89
CA GLU A 132 6.40 -12.81 13.19
C GLU A 132 5.63 -12.13 12.05
N ARG A 133 4.77 -11.17 12.40
CA ARG A 133 3.94 -10.46 11.42
C ARG A 133 4.76 -9.76 10.33
N LEU A 134 5.93 -9.24 10.68
CA LEU A 134 6.84 -8.64 9.73
C LEU A 134 7.40 -9.68 8.74
N THR A 135 7.75 -10.86 9.22
CA THR A 135 8.19 -11.98 8.36
C THR A 135 7.06 -12.39 7.40
N LEU A 136 5.82 -12.48 7.87
CA LEU A 136 4.67 -12.75 6.99
C LEU A 136 4.52 -11.66 5.92
N ALA A 137 4.68 -10.38 6.27
CA ALA A 137 4.63 -9.28 5.31
C ALA A 137 5.72 -9.40 4.24
N GLN A 138 6.93 -9.75 4.62
CA GLN A 138 8.04 -9.97 3.67
C GLN A 138 7.78 -11.15 2.73
N LEU A 139 7.21 -12.24 3.23
CA LEU A 139 6.86 -13.41 2.42
C LEU A 139 5.72 -13.09 1.44
N CYS A 140 4.72 -12.30 1.86
CA CYS A 140 3.67 -11.80 0.98
C CYS A 140 4.25 -10.88 -0.11
N GLN A 141 5.14 -9.95 0.22
CA GLN A 141 5.83 -9.11 -0.77
C GLN A 141 6.61 -9.95 -1.79
N GLN A 142 7.35 -10.99 -1.34
CA GLN A 142 8.06 -11.89 -2.24
C GLN A 142 7.10 -12.68 -3.13
N ALA A 143 5.92 -13.05 -2.61
CA ALA A 143 4.88 -13.70 -3.38
C ALA A 143 4.39 -12.80 -4.53
N GLU A 144 4.09 -11.53 -4.23
CA GLU A 144 3.67 -10.55 -5.24
C GLU A 144 4.74 -10.32 -6.30
N HIS A 145 6.02 -10.19 -5.91
CA HIS A 145 7.13 -10.05 -6.85
C HIS A 145 7.26 -11.25 -7.80
N ARG A 146 7.19 -12.47 -7.27
CA ARG A 146 7.49 -13.69 -8.03
C ARG A 146 6.30 -14.22 -8.83
N TYR A 147 5.07 -14.07 -8.30
CA TYR A 147 3.87 -14.69 -8.87
C TYR A 147 2.97 -13.69 -9.58
N ALA A 148 2.90 -12.44 -9.14
CA ALA A 148 2.14 -11.38 -9.81
C ALA A 148 3.01 -10.48 -10.70
N GLY A 149 4.35 -10.49 -10.54
CA GLY A 149 5.27 -9.70 -11.36
C GLY A 149 5.31 -8.21 -11.01
N VAL A 150 4.69 -7.80 -9.91
CA VAL A 150 4.68 -6.42 -9.43
C VAL A 150 5.81 -6.21 -8.43
N ARG A 151 6.76 -5.33 -8.75
CA ARG A 151 7.93 -5.03 -7.89
C ARG A 151 7.56 -4.00 -6.81
N CYS A 152 6.52 -4.29 -6.03
CA CYS A 152 6.02 -3.41 -4.96
C CYS A 152 7.02 -3.23 -3.80
N GLY A 153 6.85 -2.16 -2.99
CA GLY A 153 7.50 -2.03 -1.70
C GLY A 153 6.81 -2.89 -0.61
N LEU A 154 7.23 -2.72 0.64
CA LEU A 154 6.71 -3.52 1.76
C LEU A 154 5.45 -2.90 2.40
N MET A 155 5.09 -1.67 2.06
CA MET A 155 4.07 -0.88 2.75
C MET A 155 2.73 -1.60 2.86
N ASP A 156 2.23 -2.16 1.78
CA ASP A 156 0.87 -2.69 1.68
C ASP A 156 0.66 -3.92 2.55
N GLN A 157 1.58 -4.88 2.46
CA GLN A 157 1.56 -6.09 3.26
C GLN A 157 1.82 -5.78 4.74
N ALA A 158 2.77 -4.88 5.03
CA ALA A 158 3.04 -4.45 6.40
C ALA A 158 1.83 -3.74 7.01
N ALA A 159 1.12 -2.91 6.26
CA ALA A 159 -0.07 -2.23 6.74
C ALA A 159 -1.19 -3.22 7.11
N SER A 160 -1.47 -4.19 6.24
CA SER A 160 -2.51 -5.21 6.49
C SER A 160 -2.19 -6.10 7.70
N LEU A 161 -0.91 -6.36 7.99
CA LEU A 161 -0.47 -7.29 9.03
C LEU A 161 -0.10 -6.62 10.36
N LEU A 162 0.34 -5.34 10.35
CA LEU A 162 0.94 -4.68 11.51
C LEU A 162 0.14 -3.47 12.02
N CYS A 163 -0.76 -2.87 11.22
CA CYS A 163 -1.52 -1.72 11.68
C CYS A 163 -2.40 -2.05 12.90
N GLN A 164 -2.64 -1.03 13.71
CA GLN A 164 -3.48 -1.08 14.90
C GLN A 164 -4.59 -0.03 14.81
N ALA A 165 -5.77 -0.37 15.33
CA ALA A 165 -6.90 0.55 15.34
C ALA A 165 -6.55 1.90 16.03
N GLY A 166 -6.94 3.00 15.42
CA GLY A 166 -6.69 4.36 15.93
C GLY A 166 -5.23 4.82 15.84
N ARG A 167 -4.38 4.12 15.07
CA ARG A 167 -2.96 4.43 14.94
C ARG A 167 -2.50 4.34 13.48
N ALA A 168 -1.63 5.25 13.07
CA ALA A 168 -0.86 5.11 11.85
C ALA A 168 0.39 4.27 12.11
N LEU A 169 0.81 3.48 11.12
CA LEU A 169 2.03 2.71 11.16
C LEU A 169 3.15 3.50 10.48
N PHE A 170 4.06 4.09 11.24
CA PHE A 170 5.32 4.55 10.69
C PHE A 170 6.21 3.34 10.41
N LEU A 171 6.61 3.17 9.17
CA LEU A 171 7.53 2.12 8.74
C LEU A 171 8.74 2.75 8.04
N ASP A 172 9.92 2.50 8.57
CA ASP A 172 11.19 2.68 7.88
C ASP A 172 11.44 1.43 7.02
N THR A 173 11.30 1.53 5.71
CA THR A 173 11.33 0.34 4.84
C THR A 173 12.72 -0.25 4.69
N ARG A 174 13.79 0.50 4.93
CA ARG A 174 15.18 0.02 4.92
C ARG A 174 15.51 -0.83 6.14
N THR A 175 15.27 -0.27 7.32
CA THR A 175 15.59 -0.94 8.60
C THR A 175 14.47 -1.86 9.06
N GLN A 176 13.30 -1.71 8.46
CA GLN A 176 12.04 -2.37 8.82
C GLN A 176 11.57 -2.08 10.25
N ALA A 177 12.12 -1.02 10.83
CA ALA A 177 11.66 -0.52 12.12
C ALA A 177 10.25 0.07 11.99
N THR A 178 9.37 -0.29 12.94
CA THR A 178 7.98 0.16 12.97
C THR A 178 7.68 0.95 14.24
N GLN A 179 6.81 1.94 14.12
CA GLN A 179 6.25 2.67 15.25
C GLN A 179 4.77 2.96 15.02
N HIS A 180 3.93 2.66 16.01
CA HIS A 180 2.51 3.01 15.98
C HIS A 180 2.30 4.43 16.51
N ILE A 181 1.84 5.33 15.65
CA ILE A 181 1.61 6.74 15.95
C ILE A 181 0.12 6.95 16.22
N PRO A 182 -0.30 7.35 17.42
CA PRO A 182 -1.70 7.65 17.69
C PRO A 182 -2.24 8.73 16.75
N LEU A 183 -3.42 8.49 16.19
CA LEU A 183 -4.15 9.50 15.44
C LEU A 183 -4.84 10.47 16.41
N PRO A 184 -4.91 11.78 16.11
CA PRO A 184 -5.68 12.71 16.90
C PRO A 184 -7.14 12.23 17.03
N PRO A 185 -7.71 12.12 18.25
CA PRO A 185 -9.03 11.52 18.46
C PRO A 185 -10.16 12.33 17.80
N ASP A 186 -9.93 13.62 17.61
CA ASP A 186 -10.90 14.53 17.02
C ASP A 186 -10.83 14.54 15.48
N TRP A 187 -9.95 13.75 14.87
CA TRP A 187 -9.85 13.63 13.44
C TRP A 187 -10.46 12.32 12.94
N ALA A 188 -11.01 12.39 11.75
CA ALA A 188 -11.48 11.23 10.99
C ALA A 188 -10.71 11.14 9.67
N ILE A 189 -10.46 9.90 9.23
CA ILE A 189 -9.92 9.61 7.91
C ILE A 189 -11.10 9.27 7.01
N VAL A 190 -11.17 9.91 5.86
CA VAL A 190 -12.16 9.63 4.81
C VAL A 190 -11.43 9.19 3.57
N VAL A 191 -11.92 8.13 2.94
CA VAL A 191 -11.42 7.63 1.66
C VAL A 191 -12.46 7.93 0.61
N ALA A 192 -12.09 8.70 -0.41
CA ALA A 192 -12.96 9.03 -1.53
C ALA A 192 -12.44 8.34 -2.80
N ASP A 193 -13.23 7.39 -3.33
CA ASP A 193 -12.92 6.65 -4.54
C ASP A 193 -13.39 7.46 -5.77
N THR A 194 -12.50 7.70 -6.73
CA THR A 194 -12.83 8.42 -7.95
C THR A 194 -13.68 7.60 -8.92
N GLY A 195 -13.84 6.30 -8.68
CA GLY A 195 -14.47 5.39 -9.62
C GLY A 195 -13.68 5.13 -10.91
N LYS A 196 -12.49 5.75 -11.06
CA LYS A 196 -11.59 5.53 -12.20
C LYS A 196 -10.73 4.29 -11.97
N PRO A 197 -10.94 3.20 -12.72
CA PRO A 197 -10.10 2.01 -12.60
C PRO A 197 -8.65 2.35 -12.98
N ARG A 198 -7.70 1.71 -12.33
CA ARG A 198 -6.29 1.77 -12.68
C ARG A 198 -6.03 0.92 -13.92
N ALA A 199 -6.05 1.52 -15.09
CA ALA A 199 -5.60 0.85 -16.31
C ALA A 199 -4.07 0.91 -16.38
N LEU A 200 -3.41 -0.23 -16.70
CA LEU A 200 -1.94 -0.35 -16.89
C LEU A 200 -1.06 0.04 -15.68
N ALA A 201 -1.62 0.10 -14.47
CA ALA A 201 -0.91 0.57 -13.29
C ALA A 201 0.37 -0.25 -12.96
N GLU A 202 0.39 -1.54 -13.28
CA GLU A 202 1.55 -2.42 -13.00
C GLU A 202 2.77 -2.07 -13.85
N SER A 203 2.57 -1.83 -15.16
CA SER A 203 3.66 -1.45 -16.07
C SER A 203 4.21 -0.07 -15.73
N ASP A 204 3.33 0.89 -15.44
CA ASP A 204 3.70 2.25 -15.10
C ASP A 204 4.38 2.32 -13.73
N TYR A 205 3.94 1.50 -12.76
CA TYR A 205 4.58 1.39 -11.46
C TYR A 205 6.03 0.87 -11.59
N ASN A 206 6.23 -0.23 -12.31
CA ASN A 206 7.56 -0.77 -12.56
C ASN A 206 8.46 0.22 -13.34
N LEU A 207 7.90 1.01 -14.26
CA LEU A 207 8.61 2.07 -14.95
C LEU A 207 9.07 3.19 -13.98
N ARG A 208 8.20 3.63 -13.05
CA ARG A 208 8.59 4.63 -12.02
C ARG A 208 9.73 4.14 -11.16
N ARG A 209 9.70 2.87 -10.76
CA ARG A 209 10.79 2.25 -10.00
C ARG A 209 12.10 2.26 -10.79
N ALA A 210 12.09 1.84 -12.05
CA ALA A 210 13.28 1.87 -12.91
C ALA A 210 13.85 3.29 -13.08
N GLN A 211 13.00 4.31 -13.20
CA GLN A 211 13.42 5.71 -13.26
C GLN A 211 14.09 6.19 -11.94
N CYS A 212 13.64 5.71 -10.80
CA CYS A 212 14.30 5.98 -9.52
C CYS A 212 15.68 5.29 -9.45
N GLU A 213 15.77 4.03 -9.90
CA GLU A 213 17.03 3.27 -9.97
C GLU A 213 18.05 3.98 -10.89
N GLN A 214 17.60 4.54 -12.03
CA GLN A 214 18.44 5.37 -12.91
C GLN A 214 18.95 6.63 -12.20
N ALA A 215 18.11 7.30 -11.42
CA ALA A 215 18.52 8.49 -10.67
C ALA A 215 19.55 8.16 -9.59
N VAL A 216 19.43 7.00 -8.91
CA VAL A 216 20.42 6.53 -7.95
C VAL A 216 21.78 6.37 -8.61
N VAL A 217 21.87 5.66 -9.74
CA VAL A 217 23.12 5.47 -10.48
C VAL A 217 23.78 6.81 -10.86
N ALA A 218 22.99 7.77 -11.34
CA ALA A 218 23.49 9.09 -11.69
C ALA A 218 24.01 9.86 -10.45
N LEU A 219 23.32 9.79 -9.32
CA LEU A 219 23.70 10.49 -8.09
C LEU A 219 24.89 9.81 -7.38
N GLU A 220 24.98 8.48 -7.42
CA GLU A 220 26.12 7.71 -6.92
C GLU A 220 27.42 8.17 -7.60
N SER A 221 27.40 8.40 -8.92
CA SER A 221 28.56 8.83 -9.68
C SER A 221 29.15 10.18 -9.22
N VAL A 222 28.35 11.01 -8.54
CA VAL A 222 28.71 12.35 -8.09
C VAL A 222 28.90 12.44 -6.58
N LEU A 223 28.05 11.75 -5.82
CA LEU A 223 28.03 11.77 -4.34
C LEU A 223 28.82 10.62 -3.72
N GLY A 224 29.19 9.61 -4.51
CA GLY A 224 29.96 8.44 -4.10
C GLY A 224 29.12 7.24 -3.68
N GLU A 225 29.80 6.13 -3.42
CA GLU A 225 29.23 4.79 -3.16
C GLU A 225 28.30 4.71 -1.91
N SER A 226 28.20 5.77 -1.12
CA SER A 226 27.26 5.84 0.01
C SER A 226 25.81 6.02 -0.43
N VAL A 227 25.55 6.39 -1.69
CA VAL A 227 24.23 6.57 -2.26
C VAL A 227 23.78 5.24 -2.88
N VAL A 228 23.06 4.44 -2.11
CA VAL A 228 22.49 3.16 -2.57
C VAL A 228 20.98 3.23 -2.87
N ALA A 229 20.33 4.28 -2.39
CA ALA A 229 18.92 4.59 -2.65
C ALA A 229 18.67 6.10 -2.57
N LEU A 230 17.55 6.59 -3.11
CA LEU A 230 17.20 8.01 -3.07
C LEU A 230 17.03 8.55 -1.65
N ARG A 231 16.78 7.71 -0.68
CA ARG A 231 16.77 8.07 0.75
C ARG A 231 18.12 8.60 1.26
N ASP A 232 19.24 8.20 0.66
CA ASP A 232 20.58 8.60 1.09
C ASP A 232 20.92 10.04 0.69
N VAL A 233 20.10 10.64 -0.16
CA VAL A 233 20.27 12.01 -0.65
C VAL A 233 19.41 12.97 0.19
N SER A 234 20.07 13.92 0.87
CA SER A 234 19.34 14.95 1.61
C SER A 234 18.65 15.94 0.65
N PRO A 235 17.62 16.69 1.12
CA PRO A 235 17.01 17.75 0.31
C PRO A 235 18.00 18.79 -0.19
N GLU A 236 19.01 19.14 0.61
CA GLU A 236 20.05 20.09 0.26
C GLU A 236 20.96 19.55 -0.86
N GLN A 237 21.36 18.27 -0.75
CA GLN A 237 22.11 17.60 -1.82
C GLN A 237 21.24 17.48 -3.08
N GLY A 238 19.96 17.15 -2.95
CA GLY A 238 19.02 17.13 -4.06
C GLY A 238 18.93 18.47 -4.78
N ALA A 239 18.85 19.58 -4.05
CA ALA A 239 18.82 20.92 -4.64
C ALA A 239 20.09 21.24 -5.47
N LEU A 240 21.25 20.67 -5.09
CA LEU A 240 22.53 20.92 -5.77
C LEU A 240 22.77 19.96 -6.95
N TYR A 241 22.47 18.67 -6.77
CA TYR A 241 22.95 17.64 -7.68
C TYR A 241 21.88 17.05 -8.63
N LEU A 242 20.58 17.24 -8.38
CA LEU A 242 19.54 16.72 -9.27
C LEU A 242 19.61 17.30 -10.69
N LEU A 243 20.24 18.45 -10.90
CA LEU A 243 20.46 19.01 -12.24
C LEU A 243 21.38 18.14 -13.12
N LEU A 244 22.16 17.24 -12.51
CA LEU A 244 23.03 16.30 -13.20
C LEU A 244 22.32 14.97 -13.57
N VAL A 245 21.09 14.78 -13.12
CA VAL A 245 20.25 13.64 -13.45
C VAL A 245 19.37 13.98 -14.64
N ASP A 246 19.28 13.10 -15.63
CA ASP A 246 18.44 13.30 -16.81
C ASP A 246 16.93 13.14 -16.49
N GLU A 247 16.10 13.79 -17.29
CA GLU A 247 14.66 13.58 -17.24
C GLU A 247 14.28 12.23 -17.88
N PRO A 248 13.26 11.52 -17.38
CA PRO A 248 12.36 11.92 -16.30
C PRO A 248 12.86 11.51 -14.90
N ALA A 249 13.98 10.80 -14.78
CA ALA A 249 14.54 10.30 -13.52
C ALA A 249 14.78 11.43 -12.48
N ARG A 250 15.19 12.61 -12.93
CA ARG A 250 15.37 13.81 -12.10
C ARG A 250 14.11 14.16 -11.31
N ARG A 251 12.96 14.23 -11.98
CA ARG A 251 11.69 14.56 -11.31
C ARG A 251 11.28 13.48 -10.34
N ARG A 252 11.49 12.20 -10.67
CA ARG A 252 11.20 11.08 -9.74
C ARG A 252 12.04 11.18 -8.48
N ALA A 253 13.34 11.45 -8.63
CA ALA A 253 14.23 11.64 -7.48
C ALA A 253 13.83 12.86 -6.63
N ARG A 254 13.43 13.98 -7.25
CA ARG A 254 12.95 15.17 -6.53
C ARG A 254 11.75 14.81 -5.65
N HIS A 255 10.79 14.06 -6.20
CA HIS A 255 9.64 13.60 -5.42
C HIS A 255 10.09 12.76 -4.22
N VAL A 256 10.85 11.68 -4.44
CA VAL A 256 11.21 10.71 -3.38
C VAL A 256 12.04 11.38 -2.27
N ILE A 257 13.03 12.19 -2.62
CA ILE A 257 13.86 12.92 -1.66
C ILE A 257 12.98 13.86 -0.82
N GLY A 258 12.13 14.65 -1.48
CA GLY A 258 11.20 15.56 -0.82
C GLY A 258 10.14 14.84 0.02
N GLU A 259 9.62 13.72 -0.48
CA GLU A 259 8.57 12.95 0.21
C GLU A 259 9.09 12.34 1.50
N ASN A 260 10.31 11.80 1.53
CA ASN A 260 10.93 11.31 2.77
C ASN A 260 11.01 12.43 3.84
N ALA A 261 11.40 13.62 3.45
CA ALA A 261 11.43 14.77 4.37
C ALA A 261 10.01 15.15 4.84
N ARG A 262 9.02 15.13 3.93
CA ARG A 262 7.62 15.40 4.28
C ARG A 262 7.06 14.38 5.26
N VAL A 263 7.37 13.09 5.13
CA VAL A 263 6.93 12.05 6.09
C VAL A 263 7.43 12.37 7.50
N LEU A 264 8.71 12.70 7.66
CA LEU A 264 9.27 13.02 8.98
C LEU A 264 8.68 14.29 9.59
N ALA A 265 8.45 15.32 8.78
CA ALA A 265 7.74 16.53 9.21
C ALA A 265 6.28 16.25 9.58
N PHE A 266 5.60 15.39 8.82
CA PHE A 266 4.21 14.99 9.06
C PHE A 266 4.05 14.24 10.38
N LEU A 267 4.99 13.35 10.72
CA LEU A 267 5.01 12.67 12.02
C LEU A 267 5.01 13.67 13.19
N THR A 268 5.80 14.73 13.06
CA THR A 268 5.89 15.78 14.08
C THR A 268 4.56 16.55 14.16
N ALA A 269 4.02 16.98 13.01
CA ALA A 269 2.75 17.69 12.94
C ALA A 269 1.58 16.84 13.48
N LEU A 270 1.53 15.54 13.12
CA LEU A 270 0.48 14.62 13.59
C LEU A 270 0.51 14.44 15.10
N ARG A 271 1.68 14.29 15.72
CA ARG A 271 1.83 14.17 17.18
C ARG A 271 1.36 15.40 17.96
N HIS A 272 1.45 16.58 17.34
CA HIS A 272 1.01 17.85 17.93
C HIS A 272 -0.41 18.25 17.49
N ALA A 273 -1.08 17.43 16.67
CA ALA A 273 -2.35 17.75 16.03
C ALA A 273 -2.33 19.13 15.31
N ASP A 274 -1.19 19.48 14.70
CA ASP A 274 -1.01 20.72 13.93
C ASP A 274 -1.69 20.57 12.56
N SER A 275 -2.95 20.94 12.50
CA SER A 275 -3.78 20.82 11.29
C SER A 275 -3.26 21.69 10.14
N ALA A 276 -2.67 22.85 10.43
CA ALA A 276 -2.13 23.74 9.40
C ALA A 276 -0.91 23.12 8.70
N GLN A 277 0.01 22.55 9.51
CA GLN A 277 1.20 21.89 8.98
C GLN A 277 0.84 20.58 8.26
N VAL A 278 -0.09 19.79 8.81
CA VAL A 278 -0.60 18.57 8.18
C VAL A 278 -1.20 18.90 6.81
N ARG A 279 -2.04 19.95 6.73
CA ARG A 279 -2.59 20.43 5.45
C ARG A 279 -1.50 20.77 4.44
N ALA A 280 -0.54 21.59 4.85
CA ALA A 280 0.54 22.04 3.96
C ALA A 280 1.34 20.84 3.40
N LEU A 281 1.65 19.85 4.24
CA LEU A 281 2.40 18.67 3.85
C LEU A 281 1.61 17.72 2.93
N MET A 282 0.30 17.50 3.18
CA MET A 282 -0.54 16.69 2.29
C MET A 282 -0.66 17.33 0.90
N LEU A 283 -0.87 18.64 0.83
CA LEU A 283 -0.97 19.37 -0.43
C LEU A 283 0.37 19.37 -1.19
N ALA A 284 1.48 19.57 -0.51
CA ALA A 284 2.81 19.51 -1.12
C ALA A 284 3.14 18.11 -1.65
N SER A 285 2.73 17.05 -0.92
CA SER A 285 2.85 15.67 -1.38
C SER A 285 2.02 15.43 -2.64
N HIS A 286 0.74 15.86 -2.66
CA HIS A 286 -0.12 15.71 -3.83
C HIS A 286 0.41 16.45 -5.05
N ALA A 287 0.85 17.69 -4.89
CA ALA A 287 1.46 18.48 -5.96
C ALA A 287 2.71 17.79 -6.54
N SER A 288 3.58 17.26 -5.68
CA SER A 288 4.77 16.52 -6.12
C SER A 288 4.43 15.20 -6.83
N LEU A 289 3.39 14.48 -6.38
CA LEU A 289 2.89 13.28 -7.07
C LEU A 289 2.33 13.60 -8.45
N ARG A 290 1.66 14.75 -8.60
CA ARG A 290 1.12 15.21 -9.86
C ARG A 290 2.21 15.70 -10.81
N GLU A 291 3.13 16.55 -10.34
CA GLU A 291 4.06 17.32 -11.17
C GLU A 291 5.42 16.64 -11.36
N ASP A 292 5.96 16.06 -10.27
CA ASP A 292 7.28 15.41 -10.29
C ASP A 292 7.16 13.93 -10.59
N TYR A 293 6.23 13.23 -9.93
CA TYR A 293 6.10 11.78 -10.09
C TYR A 293 5.19 11.38 -11.24
N GLU A 294 4.25 12.25 -11.62
CA GLU A 294 3.30 12.08 -12.74
C GLU A 294 2.46 10.80 -12.59
N VAL A 295 1.86 10.63 -11.42
CA VAL A 295 0.98 9.50 -11.10
C VAL A 295 -0.43 9.95 -10.73
N SER A 296 -0.71 11.27 -10.70
CA SER A 296 -2.07 11.77 -10.55
C SER A 296 -2.82 11.74 -11.89
N CYS A 297 -4.11 12.02 -11.83
CA CYS A 297 -4.98 12.21 -12.99
C CYS A 297 -6.04 13.26 -12.67
N ALA A 298 -6.76 13.71 -13.69
CA ALA A 298 -7.75 14.78 -13.55
C ALA A 298 -8.83 14.45 -12.51
N GLU A 299 -9.26 13.19 -12.41
CA GLU A 299 -10.27 12.73 -11.47
C GLU A 299 -9.74 12.74 -10.03
N LEU A 300 -8.47 12.37 -9.80
CA LEU A 300 -7.83 12.47 -8.49
C LEU A 300 -7.62 13.92 -8.07
N ASP A 301 -7.18 14.79 -8.99
CA ASP A 301 -6.97 16.21 -8.71
C ASP A 301 -8.31 16.89 -8.35
N ALA A 302 -9.37 16.61 -9.12
CA ALA A 302 -10.72 17.12 -8.84
C ALA A 302 -11.26 16.63 -7.50
N MET A 303 -11.04 15.34 -7.17
CA MET A 303 -11.48 14.76 -5.90
C MET A 303 -10.77 15.40 -4.71
N VAL A 304 -9.45 15.63 -4.81
CA VAL A 304 -8.67 16.31 -3.76
C VAL A 304 -9.18 17.73 -3.57
N GLU A 305 -9.44 18.47 -4.65
CA GLU A 305 -9.99 19.82 -4.58
C GLU A 305 -11.38 19.82 -3.93
N ALA A 306 -12.26 18.91 -4.33
CA ALA A 306 -13.59 18.76 -3.75
C ALA A 306 -13.53 18.46 -2.24
N CYS A 307 -12.65 17.57 -1.79
CA CYS A 307 -12.42 17.30 -0.37
C CYS A 307 -12.01 18.56 0.40
N LEU A 308 -11.13 19.38 -0.19
CA LEU A 308 -10.68 20.64 0.42
C LEU A 308 -11.79 21.68 0.51
N GLN A 309 -12.62 21.80 -0.53
CA GLN A 309 -13.79 22.69 -0.56
C GLN A 309 -14.86 22.30 0.44
N ALA A 310 -15.05 20.98 0.68
CA ALA A 310 -15.96 20.46 1.69
C ALA A 310 -15.43 20.61 3.12
N GLY A 311 -14.22 21.13 3.31
CA GLY A 311 -13.67 21.44 4.64
C GLY A 311 -12.71 20.40 5.21
N ALA A 312 -12.09 19.58 4.38
CA ALA A 312 -11.01 18.70 4.85
C ALA A 312 -9.85 19.52 5.44
N ILE A 313 -9.26 19.03 6.53
CA ILE A 313 -7.99 19.50 7.07
C ILE A 313 -6.92 19.44 5.98
N GLY A 314 -6.84 18.31 5.28
CA GLY A 314 -5.96 18.08 4.15
C GLY A 314 -6.45 16.90 3.35
N ALA A 315 -6.09 16.85 2.07
CA ALA A 315 -6.41 15.74 1.19
C ALA A 315 -5.30 15.52 0.16
N ARG A 316 -5.16 14.27 -0.29
CA ARG A 316 -4.22 13.86 -1.34
C ARG A 316 -4.61 12.51 -1.95
N MET A 317 -4.12 12.23 -3.14
CA MET A 317 -4.21 10.87 -3.67
C MET A 317 -3.50 9.86 -2.76
N THR A 318 -3.94 8.60 -2.73
CA THR A 318 -3.32 7.52 -1.99
C THR A 318 -3.10 6.27 -2.87
N GLY A 319 -2.04 5.52 -2.56
CA GLY A 319 -1.63 4.35 -3.34
C GLY A 319 -0.81 4.71 -4.59
N ALA A 320 -0.75 3.79 -5.56
CA ALA A 320 0.12 3.95 -6.73
C ALA A 320 -0.29 5.08 -7.70
N GLY A 321 -1.50 5.61 -7.58
CA GLY A 321 -2.02 6.62 -8.51
C GLY A 321 -2.61 6.04 -9.80
N PHE A 322 -2.63 6.84 -10.86
CA PHE A 322 -3.23 6.52 -12.17
C PHE A 322 -4.76 6.35 -12.15
N GLY A 323 -5.41 6.72 -11.07
CA GLY A 323 -6.80 6.50 -10.69
C GLY A 323 -6.90 6.00 -9.24
N GLY A 324 -8.04 5.44 -8.87
CA GLY A 324 -8.33 4.94 -7.53
C GLY A 324 -8.81 6.04 -6.59
N ALA A 325 -8.25 6.15 -5.38
CA ALA A 325 -8.81 6.95 -4.31
C ALA A 325 -7.90 8.08 -3.84
N CYS A 326 -8.51 9.05 -3.17
CA CYS A 326 -7.80 10.01 -2.32
C CYS A 326 -8.10 9.74 -0.84
N VAL A 327 -7.20 10.18 0.04
CA VAL A 327 -7.37 10.20 1.49
C VAL A 327 -7.53 11.64 1.95
N ALA A 328 -8.54 11.89 2.79
CA ALA A 328 -8.79 13.17 3.42
C ALA A 328 -8.79 13.04 4.94
N LEU A 329 -8.24 14.00 5.64
CA LEU A 329 -8.36 14.17 7.06
C LEU A 329 -9.43 15.23 7.35
N VAL A 330 -10.37 14.92 8.22
CA VAL A 330 -11.53 15.78 8.52
C VAL A 330 -11.69 15.88 10.04
N GLU A 331 -12.05 17.04 10.53
CA GLU A 331 -12.46 17.15 11.92
C GLU A 331 -13.72 16.31 12.17
N ARG A 332 -13.68 15.45 13.19
CA ARG A 332 -14.79 14.53 13.50
C ARG A 332 -16.12 15.24 13.72
N ALA A 333 -16.07 16.43 14.30
CA ALA A 333 -17.26 17.28 14.48
C ALA A 333 -17.88 17.76 13.16
N GLN A 334 -17.12 17.79 12.06
CA GLN A 334 -17.57 18.21 10.74
C GLN A 334 -17.86 17.03 9.80
N LEU A 335 -17.62 15.78 10.23
CA LEU A 335 -17.67 14.60 9.38
C LEU A 335 -19.02 14.41 8.69
N GLU A 336 -20.14 14.55 9.41
CA GLU A 336 -21.49 14.38 8.85
C GLU A 336 -21.77 15.42 7.74
N ARG A 337 -21.37 16.67 7.96
CA ARG A 337 -21.50 17.75 6.97
C ARG A 337 -20.60 17.46 5.75
N PHE A 338 -19.35 17.09 5.99
CA PHE A 338 -18.40 16.74 4.95
C PHE A 338 -18.93 15.63 4.03
N LEU A 339 -19.55 14.59 4.61
CA LEU A 339 -20.13 13.49 3.86
C LEU A 339 -21.45 13.85 3.15
N ALA A 340 -22.17 14.88 3.60
CA ALA A 340 -23.41 15.34 3.02
C ALA A 340 -23.20 16.33 1.86
N ASP A 341 -22.12 17.08 1.86
CA ASP A 341 -21.71 17.92 0.73
C ASP A 341 -21.39 17.02 -0.48
N GLU A 342 -21.51 17.53 -1.71
CA GLU A 342 -21.59 16.77 -2.98
C GLU A 342 -20.56 15.68 -3.25
N ILE A 343 -19.54 15.55 -2.41
CA ILE A 343 -18.60 14.43 -2.42
C ILE A 343 -19.29 13.12 -1.99
N GLY A 344 -20.40 13.21 -1.24
CA GLY A 344 -20.91 12.10 -0.45
C GLY A 344 -21.90 11.18 -1.12
N ARG A 345 -22.43 11.48 -2.30
CA ARG A 345 -23.52 10.67 -2.82
C ARG A 345 -23.08 9.49 -3.68
N GLU A 346 -21.91 9.53 -4.31
CA GLU A 346 -21.43 8.44 -5.18
C GLU A 346 -19.98 7.97 -4.92
N SER A 347 -19.14 8.76 -4.22
CA SER A 347 -17.70 8.54 -4.16
C SER A 347 -17.11 8.28 -2.76
N CYS A 348 -17.77 8.60 -1.65
CA CYS A 348 -17.27 8.31 -0.31
C CYS A 348 -17.79 6.97 0.20
N ARG A 349 -16.96 5.93 0.23
CA ARG A 349 -17.35 4.57 0.64
C ARG A 349 -16.84 4.15 2.01
N GLU A 350 -15.96 4.92 2.68
CA GLU A 350 -15.30 4.42 3.89
C GLU A 350 -15.08 5.47 4.98
N ARG A 351 -15.34 5.06 6.21
CA ARG A 351 -14.95 5.74 7.46
C ARG A 351 -13.94 4.87 8.20
N VAL A 352 -12.78 5.39 8.57
CA VAL A 352 -11.79 4.71 9.41
C VAL A 352 -11.87 5.18 10.85
#